data_8f76796f885d89ba09955c735ada9bcf
#
_entry.id   8f76796f885d89ba09955c735ada9bcf
#
_cell.length_a   1.000
_cell.length_b   1.000
_cell.length_c   1.000
_cell.angle_alpha   90.00
_cell.angle_beta   90.00
_cell.angle_gamma   90.00
#
_symmetry.space_group_name_H-M   'P 1'
#
loop_
_entity.id
_entity.type
_entity.pdbx_description
1 polymer ?
#
loop_
_entity_poly.entity_id
_entity_poly.type
_entity_poly.pdbx_seq_one_letter_code
_entity_poly.pdbx_strand_id
1 'polypeptide(L)'
;MENKRVRFINRRGFTLIEVLFSLAICLLIVINILPIVKIVNSKNKIDINSSFYAIGAKQITKILYTAKDNKIDENLTYLDTDNKTYTLSLNKNRVVKEPGFDILIRDVKKLNFYRRDKNIYMYLSDDKNKYYYLIAVDYQQNNAEIIEDNSNETVK
;
A
#
# COMPACT_ATOMS: atom_id res chain seq x y z
N MET A 1 -58.39 37.95 -43.01
CA MET A 1 -57.32 37.41 -43.89
C MET A 1 -56.03 37.37 -43.09
N GLU A 2 -55.63 36.21 -42.65
CA GLU A 2 -54.47 35.99 -41.77
C GLU A 2 -53.24 35.64 -42.60
N ASN A 3 -52.25 36.56 -42.60
CA ASN A 3 -51.01 36.40 -43.35
C ASN A 3 -50.06 35.41 -42.63
N LYS A 4 -50.08 34.15 -42.98
CA LYS A 4 -49.08 33.14 -42.55
C LYS A 4 -47.70 33.49 -43.14
N ARG A 5 -46.84 34.10 -42.32
CA ARG A 5 -45.42 34.26 -42.68
C ARG A 5 -44.75 32.89 -42.65
N VAL A 6 -44.47 32.35 -43.79
CA VAL A 6 -43.65 31.15 -43.95
C VAL A 6 -42.19 31.53 -43.60
N ARG A 7 -41.71 31.00 -42.43
CA ARG A 7 -40.29 31.13 -42.06
C ARG A 7 -39.48 30.13 -42.94
N PHE A 8 -38.74 30.63 -43.86
CA PHE A 8 -37.75 29.86 -44.58
C PHE A 8 -36.64 29.52 -43.60
N ILE A 9 -36.59 28.25 -43.15
CA ILE A 9 -35.48 27.68 -42.41
C ILE A 9 -34.33 27.55 -43.42
N ASN A 10 -33.33 28.42 -43.28
CA ASN A 10 -32.14 28.40 -44.13
C ASN A 10 -31.33 27.13 -43.76
N ARG A 11 -31.56 26.03 -44.50
CA ARG A 11 -30.79 24.78 -44.41
C ARG A 11 -29.46 24.99 -45.10
N ARG A 12 -28.46 25.44 -44.37
CA ARG A 12 -27.08 25.44 -44.83
C ARG A 12 -26.63 23.99 -44.87
N GLY A 13 -26.32 23.46 -46.04
CA GLY A 13 -25.72 22.15 -46.23
C GLY A 13 -24.26 22.19 -45.70
N PHE A 14 -23.79 21.07 -45.17
CA PHE A 14 -22.38 20.93 -44.81
C PHE A 14 -21.50 21.07 -46.06
N THR A 15 -20.43 21.85 -45.93
CA THR A 15 -19.45 21.99 -46.97
C THR A 15 -18.50 20.78 -46.97
N LEU A 16 -17.97 20.41 -48.13
CA LEU A 16 -17.00 19.30 -48.26
C LEU A 16 -15.78 19.53 -47.36
N ILE A 17 -15.35 20.77 -47.19
CA ILE A 17 -14.20 21.14 -46.34
C ILE A 17 -14.51 20.88 -44.85
N GLU A 18 -15.73 21.14 -44.40
CA GLU A 18 -16.15 20.88 -43.03
C GLU A 18 -16.12 19.39 -42.71
N VAL A 19 -16.55 18.54 -43.62
CA VAL A 19 -16.50 17.07 -43.48
C VAL A 19 -15.06 16.58 -43.39
N LEU A 20 -14.17 17.10 -44.27
CA LEU A 20 -12.74 16.75 -44.25
C LEU A 20 -12.07 17.17 -42.94
N PHE A 21 -12.38 18.37 -42.43
CA PHE A 21 -11.85 18.86 -41.16
C PHE A 21 -12.34 18.02 -39.97
N SER A 22 -13.63 17.67 -39.95
CA SER A 22 -14.19 16.80 -38.92
C SER A 22 -13.52 15.43 -38.93
N LEU A 23 -13.28 14.84 -40.07
CA LEU A 23 -12.60 13.55 -40.22
C LEU A 23 -11.15 13.64 -39.71
N ALA A 24 -10.43 14.70 -40.05
CA ALA A 24 -9.06 14.90 -39.56
C ALA A 24 -9.01 15.01 -38.00
N ILE A 25 -9.94 15.75 -37.40
CA ILE A 25 -10.03 15.87 -35.96
C ILE A 25 -10.38 14.49 -35.31
N CYS A 26 -11.31 13.74 -35.87
CA CYS A 26 -11.64 12.40 -35.40
C CYS A 26 -10.41 11.46 -35.41
N LEU A 27 -9.63 11.50 -36.51
CA LEU A 27 -8.41 10.69 -36.61
C LEU A 27 -7.38 11.08 -35.55
N LEU A 28 -7.18 12.38 -35.30
CA LEU A 28 -6.31 12.86 -34.24
C LEU A 28 -6.74 12.35 -32.85
N ILE A 29 -8.04 12.34 -32.57
CA ILE A 29 -8.58 11.82 -31.30
C ILE A 29 -8.31 10.32 -31.18
N VAL A 30 -8.57 9.55 -32.23
CA VAL A 30 -8.37 8.09 -32.24
C VAL A 30 -6.90 7.74 -31.99
N ILE A 31 -5.96 8.43 -32.66
CA ILE A 31 -4.51 8.19 -32.47
C ILE A 31 -4.09 8.44 -31.01
N ASN A 32 -4.66 9.46 -30.37
CA ASN A 32 -4.34 9.79 -28.98
C ASN A 32 -4.98 8.83 -27.96
N ILE A 33 -6.07 8.16 -28.30
CA ILE A 33 -6.72 7.19 -27.41
C ILE A 33 -5.91 5.88 -27.30
N LEU A 34 -5.24 5.43 -28.35
CA LEU A 34 -4.49 4.19 -28.38
C LEU A 34 -3.43 4.05 -27.26
N PRO A 35 -2.58 5.05 -26.98
CA PRO A 35 -1.63 4.98 -25.87
C PRO A 35 -2.33 4.95 -24.50
N ILE A 36 -3.45 5.65 -24.34
CA ILE A 36 -4.25 5.64 -23.10
C ILE A 36 -4.79 4.25 -22.81
N VAL A 37 -5.36 3.60 -23.83
CA VAL A 37 -5.86 2.20 -23.70
C VAL A 37 -4.72 1.25 -23.33
N LYS A 38 -3.52 1.40 -23.90
CA LYS A 38 -2.34 0.60 -23.53
C LYS A 38 -1.94 0.82 -22.06
N ILE A 39 -1.95 2.07 -21.58
CA ILE A 39 -1.64 2.39 -20.18
C ILE A 39 -2.68 1.79 -19.24
N VAL A 40 -3.97 1.90 -19.55
CA VAL A 40 -5.04 1.32 -18.74
C VAL A 40 -4.94 -0.20 -18.69
N ASN A 41 -4.69 -0.85 -19.82
CA ASN A 41 -4.51 -2.30 -19.88
C ASN A 41 -3.21 -2.78 -19.19
N SER A 42 -2.15 -1.98 -19.20
CA SER A 42 -0.92 -2.31 -18.49
C SER A 42 -1.06 -2.18 -16.97
N LYS A 43 -1.98 -1.35 -16.48
CA LYS A 43 -2.31 -1.23 -15.05
C LYS A 43 -2.90 -2.51 -14.46
N ASN A 44 -3.45 -3.41 -15.27
CA ASN A 44 -3.85 -4.74 -14.80
C ASN A 44 -2.66 -5.63 -14.37
N LYS A 45 -1.41 -5.18 -14.59
CA LYS A 45 -0.20 -5.78 -14.02
C LYS A 45 0.30 -5.08 -12.75
N ILE A 46 -0.31 -3.95 -12.36
CA ILE A 46 -0.03 -3.37 -11.06
C ILE A 46 -0.65 -4.31 -10.04
N ASP A 47 0.21 -4.98 -9.31
CA ASP A 47 -0.17 -5.82 -8.20
C ASP A 47 -0.78 -4.92 -7.11
N ILE A 48 -2.10 -4.76 -7.16
CA ILE A 48 -2.86 -3.93 -6.22
C ILE A 48 -2.61 -4.40 -4.79
N ASN A 49 -2.41 -5.72 -4.60
CA ASN A 49 -2.10 -6.31 -3.31
C ASN A 49 -0.77 -5.79 -2.76
N SER A 50 0.24 -5.60 -3.61
CA SER A 50 1.53 -5.02 -3.23
C SER A 50 1.37 -3.66 -2.54
N SER A 51 0.51 -2.79 -3.06
CA SER A 51 0.24 -1.48 -2.46
C SER A 51 -0.48 -1.61 -1.11
N PHE A 52 -1.45 -2.50 -0.98
CA PHE A 52 -2.12 -2.76 0.30
C PHE A 52 -1.17 -3.36 1.33
N TYR A 53 -0.28 -4.26 0.94
CA TYR A 53 0.72 -4.84 1.81
C TYR A 53 1.73 -3.80 2.30
N ALA A 54 2.17 -2.90 1.41
CA ALA A 54 3.06 -1.81 1.78
C ALA A 54 2.41 -0.83 2.78
N ILE A 55 1.12 -0.52 2.61
CA ILE A 55 0.35 0.32 3.55
C ILE A 55 0.24 -0.38 4.90
N GLY A 56 -0.12 -1.66 4.92
CA GLY A 56 -0.22 -2.44 6.15
C GLY A 56 1.12 -2.58 6.86
N ALA A 57 2.21 -2.83 6.13
CA ALA A 57 3.56 -2.84 6.68
C ALA A 57 3.93 -1.50 7.32
N LYS A 58 3.58 -0.39 6.68
CA LYS A 58 3.80 0.95 7.21
C LYS A 58 2.99 1.23 8.48
N GLN A 59 1.76 0.71 8.58
CA GLN A 59 0.97 0.77 9.81
C GLN A 59 1.63 -0.01 10.94
N ILE A 60 2.11 -1.23 10.66
CA ILE A 60 2.85 -2.05 11.61
C ILE A 60 4.13 -1.33 12.07
N THR A 61 4.89 -0.76 11.13
CA THR A 61 6.09 0.04 11.46
C THR A 61 5.76 1.18 12.41
N LYS A 62 4.65 1.89 12.18
CA LYS A 62 4.21 2.99 13.06
C LYS A 62 3.86 2.50 14.47
N ILE A 63 3.21 1.34 14.59
CA ILE A 63 2.88 0.72 15.88
C ILE A 63 4.18 0.34 16.61
N LEU A 64 5.09 -0.35 15.93
CA LEU A 64 6.34 -0.82 16.51
C LEU A 64 7.35 0.29 16.84
N TYR A 65 7.21 1.46 16.20
CA TYR A 65 8.06 2.61 16.50
C TYR A 65 7.93 3.11 17.95
N THR A 66 6.74 2.99 18.53
CA THR A 66 6.46 3.36 19.92
C THR A 66 6.45 2.16 20.88
N ALA A 67 6.53 0.94 20.32
CA ALA A 67 6.48 -0.30 21.08
C ALA A 67 7.80 -0.56 21.81
N LYS A 68 7.68 -1.29 22.91
CA LYS A 68 8.80 -1.76 23.73
C LYS A 68 8.82 -3.29 23.71
N ASP A 69 9.98 -3.86 24.02
CA ASP A 69 10.16 -5.29 24.27
C ASP A 69 9.60 -6.19 23.16
N ASN A 70 10.12 -5.99 21.94
CA ASN A 70 9.70 -6.76 20.77
C ASN A 70 10.24 -8.20 20.83
N LYS A 71 9.38 -9.18 21.02
CA LYS A 71 9.69 -10.62 21.03
C LYS A 71 9.16 -11.30 19.79
N ILE A 72 10.00 -12.11 19.15
CA ILE A 72 9.67 -12.85 17.94
C ILE A 72 9.81 -14.32 18.24
N ASP A 73 8.67 -15.02 18.19
CA ASP A 73 8.58 -16.47 18.17
C ASP A 73 7.87 -16.88 16.87
N GLU A 74 6.76 -17.60 16.93
CA GLU A 74 5.88 -17.80 15.75
C GLU A 74 5.17 -16.51 15.34
N ASN A 75 4.90 -15.64 16.29
CA ASN A 75 4.24 -14.34 16.15
C ASN A 75 5.15 -13.23 16.67
N LEU A 76 4.84 -11.99 16.35
CA LEU A 76 5.52 -10.85 16.93
C LEU A 76 4.69 -10.30 18.09
N THR A 77 5.26 -10.34 19.29
CA THR A 77 4.67 -9.79 20.51
C THR A 77 5.43 -8.53 20.92
N TYR A 78 4.72 -7.51 21.38
CA TYR A 78 5.30 -6.25 21.81
C TYR A 78 4.50 -5.63 22.95
N LEU A 79 5.14 -4.74 23.72
CA LEU A 79 4.49 -3.90 24.72
C LEU A 79 4.20 -2.52 24.13
N ASP A 80 2.97 -2.05 24.31
CA ASP A 80 2.61 -0.68 23.98
C ASP A 80 3.10 0.31 25.04
N THR A 81 2.97 1.61 24.78
CA THR A 81 3.31 2.71 25.70
C THR A 81 2.65 2.55 27.09
N ASP A 82 1.46 1.98 27.14
CA ASP A 82 0.69 1.71 28.35
C ASP A 82 1.06 0.38 29.04
N ASN A 83 2.16 -0.27 28.63
CA ASN A 83 2.61 -1.59 29.06
C ASN A 83 1.58 -2.73 28.84
N LYS A 84 0.70 -2.56 27.83
CA LYS A 84 -0.20 -3.60 27.38
C LYS A 84 0.49 -4.46 26.34
N THR A 85 0.39 -5.77 26.50
CA THR A 85 0.93 -6.74 25.53
C THR A 85 0.00 -6.89 24.35
N TYR A 86 0.56 -6.77 23.16
CA TYR A 86 -0.13 -7.06 21.90
C TYR A 86 0.66 -8.07 21.08
N THR A 87 -0.06 -8.83 20.26
CA THR A 87 0.52 -9.84 19.38
C THR A 87 0.05 -9.60 17.95
N LEU A 88 0.97 -9.64 17.01
CA LEU A 88 0.68 -9.66 15.56
C LEU A 88 0.75 -11.11 15.09
N SER A 89 -0.35 -11.61 14.57
CA SER A 89 -0.49 -13.00 14.14
C SER A 89 -1.20 -13.12 12.78
N LEU A 90 -1.10 -14.30 12.15
CA LEU A 90 -1.86 -14.63 10.96
C LEU A 90 -3.14 -15.37 11.35
N ASN A 91 -4.29 -14.77 11.11
CA ASN A 91 -5.60 -15.37 11.36
C ASN A 91 -6.48 -15.34 10.10
N LYS A 92 -6.86 -16.53 9.60
CA LYS A 92 -7.72 -16.68 8.42
C LYS A 92 -7.29 -15.81 7.23
N ASN A 93 -6.03 -15.91 6.81
CA ASN A 93 -5.43 -15.12 5.73
C ASN A 93 -5.38 -13.60 5.98
N ARG A 94 -5.36 -13.17 7.24
CA ARG A 94 -5.28 -11.77 7.65
C ARG A 94 -4.23 -11.59 8.73
N VAL A 95 -3.42 -10.55 8.62
CA VAL A 95 -2.56 -10.12 9.73
C VAL A 95 -3.43 -9.31 10.69
N VAL A 96 -3.48 -9.77 11.92
CA VAL A 96 -4.31 -9.18 12.97
C VAL A 96 -3.47 -8.78 14.16
N LYS A 97 -3.91 -7.74 14.88
CA LYS A 97 -3.38 -7.33 16.17
C LYS A 97 -4.35 -7.79 17.26
N GLU A 98 -3.85 -8.51 18.24
CA GLU A 98 -4.59 -9.01 19.38
C GLU A 98 -3.98 -8.48 20.70
N PRO A 99 -4.76 -8.18 21.74
CA PRO A 99 -6.23 -8.23 21.81
C PRO A 99 -6.90 -7.09 21.01
N GLY A 100 -8.18 -7.28 20.65
CA GLY A 100 -8.98 -6.31 19.90
C GLY A 100 -9.31 -6.76 18.48
N PHE A 101 -8.53 -7.69 17.90
CA PHE A 101 -8.73 -8.23 16.56
C PHE A 101 -8.74 -7.18 15.44
N ASP A 102 -7.81 -6.22 15.52
CA ASP A 102 -7.64 -5.21 14.47
C ASP A 102 -6.99 -5.83 13.23
N ILE A 103 -7.66 -5.78 12.10
CA ILE A 103 -7.14 -6.32 10.84
C ILE A 103 -6.23 -5.28 10.19
N LEU A 104 -4.95 -5.61 10.06
CA LEU A 104 -3.93 -4.71 9.48
C LEU A 104 -3.69 -5.00 7.99
N ILE A 105 -3.66 -6.29 7.61
CA ILE A 105 -3.41 -6.72 6.24
C ILE A 105 -4.37 -7.87 5.91
N ARG A 106 -4.89 -7.88 4.69
CA ARG A 106 -5.77 -8.94 4.18
C ARG A 106 -5.08 -9.75 3.08
N ASP A 107 -5.65 -10.92 2.77
CA ASP A 107 -5.23 -11.79 1.66
C ASP A 107 -3.77 -12.28 1.75
N VAL A 108 -3.31 -12.52 2.98
CA VAL A 108 -1.98 -13.04 3.30
C VAL A 108 -2.06 -14.55 3.51
N LYS A 109 -1.27 -15.33 2.76
CA LYS A 109 -1.21 -16.79 2.90
C LYS A 109 -0.15 -17.25 3.91
N LYS A 110 0.98 -16.56 3.94
CA LYS A 110 2.05 -16.82 4.90
C LYS A 110 2.55 -15.52 5.48
N LEU A 111 2.76 -15.54 6.78
CA LEU A 111 3.36 -14.46 7.55
C LEU A 111 4.51 -15.05 8.36
N ASN A 112 5.63 -14.37 8.39
CA ASN A 112 6.73 -14.70 9.28
C ASN A 112 7.45 -13.42 9.70
N PHE A 113 7.90 -13.39 10.95
CA PHE A 113 8.73 -12.32 11.48
C PHE A 113 10.11 -12.89 11.78
N TYR A 114 11.15 -12.13 11.49
CA TYR A 114 12.51 -12.53 11.82
C TYR A 114 13.37 -11.33 12.13
N ARG A 115 14.36 -11.55 12.98
CA ARG A 115 15.36 -10.56 13.35
C ARG A 115 16.64 -10.84 12.60
N ARG A 116 17.24 -9.80 12.05
CA ARG A 116 18.60 -9.84 11.52
C ARG A 116 19.34 -8.61 12.04
N ASP A 117 20.36 -8.85 12.86
CA ASP A 117 21.03 -7.83 13.62
C ASP A 117 20.03 -7.04 14.49
N LYS A 118 20.03 -5.70 14.37
CA LYS A 118 19.07 -4.82 15.06
C LYS A 118 17.76 -4.61 14.31
N ASN A 119 17.58 -5.23 13.15
CA ASN A 119 16.44 -5.01 12.29
C ASN A 119 15.42 -6.14 12.42
N ILE A 120 14.15 -5.76 12.50
CA ILE A 120 13.02 -6.69 12.47
C ILE A 120 12.36 -6.61 11.11
N TYR A 121 12.26 -7.76 10.46
CA TYR A 121 11.66 -7.90 9.15
C TYR A 121 10.36 -8.69 9.22
N MET A 122 9.42 -8.32 8.40
CA MET A 122 8.20 -9.06 8.12
C MET A 122 8.28 -9.65 6.72
N TYR A 123 8.13 -10.95 6.63
CA TYR A 123 7.88 -11.68 5.39
C TYR A 123 6.40 -11.99 5.28
N LEU A 124 5.82 -11.72 4.15
CA LEU A 124 4.47 -12.14 3.82
C LEU A 124 4.38 -12.61 2.37
N SER A 125 3.47 -13.51 2.09
CA SER A 125 3.19 -13.96 0.73
C SER A 125 1.70 -14.10 0.49
N ASP A 126 1.31 -13.85 -0.74
CA ASP A 126 0.02 -14.26 -1.29
C ASP A 126 0.19 -15.52 -2.17
N ASP A 127 -0.80 -15.82 -3.02
CA ASP A 127 -0.75 -16.98 -3.91
C ASP A 127 0.28 -16.85 -5.05
N LYS A 128 0.78 -15.64 -5.33
CA LYS A 128 1.61 -15.34 -6.50
C LYS A 128 2.98 -14.80 -6.12
N ASN A 129 3.07 -13.96 -5.10
CA ASN A 129 4.23 -13.13 -4.82
C ASN A 129 4.68 -13.24 -3.37
N LYS A 130 5.94 -12.87 -3.14
CA LYS A 130 6.58 -12.79 -1.83
C LYS A 130 7.03 -11.36 -1.59
N TYR A 131 6.82 -10.88 -0.37
CA TYR A 131 7.11 -9.51 0.02
C TYR A 131 7.91 -9.49 1.32
N TYR A 132 8.85 -8.56 1.39
CA TYR A 132 9.73 -8.37 2.54
C TYR A 132 9.71 -6.91 2.95
N TYR A 133 9.44 -6.66 4.22
CA TYR A 133 9.37 -5.31 4.77
C TYR A 133 10.23 -5.22 6.02
N LEU A 134 11.05 -4.17 6.11
CA LEU A 134 11.65 -3.75 7.37
C LEU A 134 10.57 -3.03 8.18
N ILE A 135 10.23 -3.56 9.37
CA ILE A 135 9.12 -3.06 10.17
C ILE A 135 9.56 -2.39 11.47
N ALA A 136 10.72 -2.72 11.98
CA ALA A 136 11.28 -2.05 13.16
C ALA A 136 12.80 -2.15 13.18
N VAL A 137 13.42 -1.23 13.93
CA VAL A 137 14.83 -1.29 14.31
C VAL A 137 14.86 -1.32 15.83
N ASP A 138 15.48 -2.34 16.39
CA ASP A 138 15.56 -2.53 17.83
C ASP A 138 16.73 -1.75 18.39
N TYR A 139 16.42 -0.62 19.00
CA TYR A 139 17.41 0.25 19.67
C TYR A 139 17.62 -0.09 21.15
N GLN A 140 16.82 -0.99 21.73
CA GLN A 140 16.80 -1.22 23.18
C GLN A 140 17.96 -2.08 23.71
N GLN A 141 18.61 -2.88 22.85
CA GLN A 141 19.75 -3.69 23.28
C GLN A 141 20.98 -2.87 23.73
N ASN A 142 21.12 -1.62 23.31
CA ASN A 142 22.28 -0.82 23.67
C ASN A 142 22.26 -0.28 25.10
N ASN A 143 21.08 -0.18 25.74
CA ASN A 143 21.00 0.37 27.10
C ASN A 143 21.29 -0.65 28.20
N ALA A 144 21.09 -1.94 27.94
CA ALA A 144 21.42 -2.98 28.89
C ALA A 144 22.95 -3.23 28.95
N GLU A 145 23.62 -3.28 27.80
CA GLU A 145 25.06 -3.46 27.71
C GLU A 145 25.85 -2.27 28.30
N ILE A 146 25.34 -1.03 28.08
CA ILE A 146 25.99 0.18 28.65
C ILE A 146 25.86 0.24 30.17
N ILE A 147 24.79 -0.30 30.75
CA ILE A 147 24.59 -0.32 32.21
C ILE A 147 25.47 -1.40 32.86
N GLU A 148 25.69 -2.54 32.23
CA GLU A 148 26.60 -3.58 32.74
C GLU A 148 28.07 -3.17 32.67
N ASP A 149 28.49 -2.46 31.60
CA ASP A 149 29.90 -1.98 31.46
C ASP A 149 30.26 -0.88 32.48
N ASN A 150 29.32 0.01 32.79
CA ASN A 150 29.51 1.05 33.80
C ASN A 150 29.43 0.53 35.24
N SER A 151 28.83 -0.64 35.50
CA SER A 151 28.80 -1.22 36.86
C SER A 151 30.08 -1.94 37.23
N ASN A 152 30.92 -2.31 36.26
CA ASN A 152 32.20 -3.00 36.49
C ASN A 152 33.39 -2.07 36.64
N GLU A 153 33.28 -0.77 36.33
CA GLU A 153 34.36 0.19 36.50
C GLU A 153 34.43 0.88 37.89
N THR A 154 33.48 0.65 38.77
CA THR A 154 33.44 1.33 40.09
C THR A 154 33.95 0.50 41.26
N VAL A 155 34.60 -0.64 41.01
CA VAL A 155 35.26 -1.45 42.08
C VAL A 155 36.72 -1.73 41.73
N LYS A 156 37.54 -0.72 41.87
CA LYS A 156 38.98 -0.84 42.12
C LYS A 156 39.49 0.33 42.92
#